data_38bfd3accc2438404d62f3e75674068b
#
_entry.id   38bfd3accc2438404d62f3e75674068b
#
_cell.length_a   1.000
_cell.length_b   1.000
_cell.length_c   1.000
_cell.angle_alpha   90.00
_cell.angle_beta   90.00
_cell.angle_gamma   90.00
#
_symmetry.space_group_name_H-M   'P 1'
#
loop_
_entity.id
_entity.type
_entity.pdbx_description
1 polymer ?
#
loop_
_entity_poly.entity_id
_entity_poly.type
_entity_poly.pdbx_seq_one_letter_code
_entity_poly.pdbx_strand_id
1 'polypeptide(L)'
;MSKINELQLSSDIRGIAIATEEFDATLTVEESRLIASAFVKWLQKRYPSKTVTELVVGIGRDSRISGPDLTREFIQVLSAFGVRVIDFEMATTPSMFMATQFEEFNCDATVMFTASHLPFYYNGLKFFTRE
;
A
#
# COMPACT_ATOMS: atom_id res chain seq x y z
N MET A 1 11.66 0.18 -13.23
CA MET A 1 10.27 0.43 -13.65
C MET A 1 9.60 -0.80 -14.23
N SER A 2 10.33 -1.62 -15.02
CA SER A 2 9.76 -2.86 -15.57
C SER A 2 9.28 -3.84 -14.50
N LYS A 3 10.00 -3.94 -13.37
CA LYS A 3 9.59 -4.80 -12.26
C LYS A 3 8.24 -4.39 -11.66
N ILE A 4 7.99 -3.10 -11.59
CA ILE A 4 6.72 -2.59 -11.05
C ILE A 4 5.56 -2.98 -11.96
N ASN A 5 5.77 -2.90 -13.28
CA ASN A 5 4.75 -3.30 -14.25
C ASN A 5 4.43 -4.80 -14.13
N GLU A 6 5.43 -5.63 -13.85
CA GLU A 6 5.24 -7.07 -13.65
C GLU A 6 4.43 -7.39 -12.39
N LEU A 7 4.46 -6.50 -11.40
CA LEU A 7 3.72 -6.70 -10.15
C LEU A 7 2.24 -6.36 -10.27
N GLN A 8 1.87 -5.56 -11.25
CA GLN A 8 0.48 -5.11 -11.39
C GLN A 8 -0.41 -6.20 -11.96
N LEU A 9 -1.44 -6.57 -11.18
CA LEU A 9 -2.45 -7.54 -11.57
C LEU A 9 -3.82 -6.89 -11.38
N SER A 10 -4.50 -6.55 -12.48
CA SER A 10 -5.80 -5.89 -12.41
C SER A 10 -5.68 -4.56 -11.66
N SER A 11 -6.47 -4.33 -10.61
CA SER A 11 -6.41 -3.12 -9.78
C SER A 11 -5.44 -3.24 -8.60
N ASP A 12 -4.81 -4.41 -8.44
CA ASP A 12 -3.92 -4.72 -7.33
C ASP A 12 -2.48 -4.88 -7.79
N ILE A 13 -1.56 -4.72 -6.85
CA ILE A 13 -0.15 -5.05 -7.06
C ILE A 13 0.14 -6.29 -6.22
N ARG A 14 0.77 -7.30 -6.82
CA ARG A 14 1.17 -8.53 -6.11
C ARG A 14 2.54 -8.96 -6.59
N GLY A 15 3.29 -9.62 -5.70
CA GLY A 15 4.60 -10.13 -6.04
C GLY A 15 5.16 -11.00 -4.94
N ILE A 16 6.37 -11.52 -5.18
CA ILE A 16 7.07 -12.38 -4.23
C ILE A 16 7.88 -11.49 -3.30
N ALA A 17 7.53 -11.50 -2.02
CA ALA A 17 8.15 -10.65 -1.02
C ALA A 17 9.30 -11.35 -0.28
N ILE A 18 9.31 -12.69 -0.28
CA ILE A 18 10.35 -13.49 0.36
C ILE A 18 10.93 -14.44 -0.69
N ALA A 19 12.23 -14.35 -0.94
CA ALA A 19 12.89 -15.23 -1.91
C ALA A 19 12.84 -16.69 -1.43
N THR A 20 12.62 -17.59 -2.36
CA THR A 20 12.64 -19.04 -2.11
C THR A 20 13.69 -19.70 -3.01
N GLU A 21 13.84 -21.02 -2.92
CA GLU A 21 14.76 -21.75 -3.79
C GLU A 21 14.34 -21.65 -5.26
N GLU A 22 13.05 -21.50 -5.52
CA GLU A 22 12.51 -21.49 -6.88
C GLU A 22 12.32 -20.06 -7.45
N PHE A 23 12.12 -19.06 -6.58
CA PHE A 23 11.74 -17.72 -7.01
C PHE A 23 12.55 -16.64 -6.31
N ASP A 24 12.99 -15.65 -7.07
CA ASP A 24 13.58 -14.43 -6.52
C ASP A 24 12.48 -13.49 -6.04
N ALA A 25 12.80 -12.65 -5.07
CA ALA A 25 11.86 -11.64 -4.60
C ALA A 25 11.69 -10.53 -5.63
N THR A 26 10.43 -10.17 -5.90
CA THR A 26 10.08 -9.09 -6.83
C THR A 26 9.39 -7.92 -6.14
N LEU A 27 8.80 -8.15 -4.97
CA LEU A 27 8.18 -7.10 -4.16
C LEU A 27 8.96 -6.96 -2.85
N THR A 28 10.09 -6.27 -2.93
CA THR A 28 10.96 -6.00 -1.79
C THR A 28 10.64 -4.64 -1.17
N VAL A 29 11.31 -4.29 -0.08
CA VAL A 29 11.15 -2.97 0.54
C VAL A 29 11.48 -1.84 -0.46
N GLU A 30 12.42 -2.08 -1.36
CA GLU A 30 12.76 -1.09 -2.38
C GLU A 30 11.58 -0.82 -3.30
N GLU A 31 10.91 -1.86 -3.80
CA GLU A 31 9.71 -1.70 -4.62
C GLU A 31 8.58 -1.06 -3.83
N SER A 32 8.43 -1.40 -2.54
CA SER A 32 7.44 -0.77 -1.68
C SER A 32 7.66 0.75 -1.62
N ARG A 33 8.91 1.20 -1.50
CA ARG A 33 9.24 2.62 -1.49
C ARG A 33 8.92 3.30 -2.83
N LEU A 34 9.25 2.65 -3.94
CA LEU A 34 8.96 3.19 -5.28
C LEU A 34 7.45 3.29 -5.52
N ILE A 35 6.70 2.28 -5.11
CA ILE A 35 5.25 2.27 -5.24
C ILE A 35 4.63 3.38 -4.39
N ALA A 36 5.14 3.59 -3.17
CA ALA A 36 4.67 4.65 -2.31
C ALA A 36 4.85 6.02 -2.95
N SER A 37 6.02 6.26 -3.54
CA SER A 37 6.33 7.52 -4.22
C SER A 37 5.38 7.76 -5.40
N ALA A 38 5.16 6.73 -6.21
CA ALA A 38 4.24 6.81 -7.35
C ALA A 38 2.80 7.03 -6.87
N PHE A 39 2.41 6.41 -5.78
CA PHE A 39 1.07 6.53 -5.20
C PHE A 39 0.79 7.96 -4.74
N VAL A 40 1.76 8.62 -4.10
CA VAL A 40 1.61 10.03 -3.68
C VAL A 40 1.34 10.92 -4.89
N LYS A 41 2.12 10.73 -5.96
CA LYS A 41 1.94 11.50 -7.19
C LYS A 41 0.58 11.27 -7.83
N TRP A 42 0.13 10.02 -7.81
CA TRP A 42 -1.19 9.66 -8.32
C TRP A 42 -2.30 10.32 -7.50
N LEU A 43 -2.17 10.33 -6.17
CA LEU A 43 -3.13 10.98 -5.29
C LEU A 43 -3.20 12.49 -5.52
N GLN A 44 -2.06 13.12 -5.74
CA GLN A 44 -2.02 14.56 -6.03
C GLN A 44 -2.79 14.90 -7.30
N LYS A 45 -2.70 14.05 -8.31
CA LYS A 45 -3.47 14.23 -9.55
C LYS A 45 -4.96 13.97 -9.35
N ARG A 46 -5.31 13.00 -8.51
CA ARG A 46 -6.70 12.65 -8.24
C ARG A 46 -7.40 13.71 -7.38
N TYR A 47 -6.67 14.33 -6.46
CA TYR A 47 -7.20 15.34 -5.56
C TYR A 47 -6.46 16.68 -5.76
N PRO A 48 -6.63 17.32 -6.94
CA PRO A 48 -5.85 18.51 -7.26
C PRO A 48 -6.13 19.73 -6.38
N SER A 49 -7.24 19.72 -5.65
CA SER A 49 -7.58 20.80 -4.72
C SER A 49 -6.90 20.66 -3.36
N LYS A 50 -6.24 19.53 -3.10
CA LYS A 50 -5.55 19.29 -1.85
C LYS A 50 -4.05 19.37 -2.03
N THR A 51 -3.37 19.96 -1.05
CA THR A 51 -1.92 19.87 -0.97
C THR A 51 -1.55 18.49 -0.40
N VAL A 52 -0.29 18.11 -0.54
CA VAL A 52 0.17 16.81 -0.04
C VAL A 52 -0.05 16.68 1.48
N THR A 53 0.08 17.78 2.22
CA THR A 53 -0.11 17.78 3.68
C THR A 53 -1.56 17.66 4.10
N GLU A 54 -2.50 17.84 3.18
CA GLU A 54 -3.92 17.66 3.43
C GLU A 54 -4.40 16.24 3.11
N LEU A 55 -3.57 15.44 2.46
CA LEU A 55 -3.93 14.06 2.13
C LEU A 55 -3.81 13.17 3.35
N VAL A 56 -4.78 12.28 3.52
CA VAL A 56 -4.81 11.30 4.61
C VAL A 56 -4.90 9.91 4.01
N VAL A 57 -3.93 9.07 4.35
CA VAL A 57 -3.85 7.69 3.84
C VAL A 57 -3.81 6.71 5.01
N GLY A 58 -4.71 5.73 4.99
CA GLY A 58 -4.70 4.65 5.95
C GLY A 58 -3.91 3.46 5.41
N ILE A 59 -3.11 2.83 6.26
CA ILE A 59 -2.30 1.67 5.90
C ILE A 59 -2.65 0.51 6.81
N GLY A 60 -2.96 -0.64 6.24
CA GLY A 60 -3.22 -1.86 6.98
C GLY A 60 -2.49 -3.03 6.35
N ARG A 61 -2.35 -4.10 7.11
CA ARG A 61 -1.74 -5.33 6.61
C ARG A 61 -2.41 -6.55 7.23
N ASP A 62 -2.32 -7.68 6.52
CA ASP A 62 -2.71 -8.96 7.08
C ASP A 62 -1.53 -9.54 7.89
N SER A 63 -1.63 -10.81 8.29
CA SER A 63 -0.65 -11.44 9.18
C SER A 63 0.63 -11.94 8.50
N ARG A 64 0.85 -11.62 7.23
CA ARG A 64 2.04 -12.10 6.50
C ARG A 64 3.33 -11.58 7.11
N ILE A 65 4.35 -12.44 7.15
CA ILE A 65 5.65 -12.12 7.74
C ILE A 65 6.30 -10.91 7.07
N SER A 66 6.14 -10.76 5.76
CA SER A 66 6.72 -9.65 5.00
C SER A 66 6.00 -8.32 5.21
N GLY A 67 4.80 -8.33 5.80
CA GLY A 67 3.98 -7.14 5.96
C GLY A 67 4.65 -6.00 6.73
N PRO A 68 5.17 -6.24 7.94
CA PRO A 68 5.74 -5.16 8.74
C PRO A 68 6.84 -4.37 8.04
N ASP A 69 7.77 -5.04 7.37
CA ASP A 69 8.86 -4.36 6.68
C ASP A 69 8.36 -3.55 5.48
N LEU A 70 7.48 -4.14 4.68
CA LEU A 70 6.93 -3.45 3.51
C LEU A 70 6.10 -2.23 3.90
N THR A 71 5.26 -2.36 4.93
CA THR A 71 4.41 -1.24 5.37
C THR A 71 5.23 -0.14 6.01
N ARG A 72 6.25 -0.49 6.79
CA ARG A 72 7.13 0.50 7.43
C ARG A 72 7.79 1.38 6.38
N GLU A 73 8.36 0.79 5.34
CA GLU A 73 9.05 1.55 4.29
C GLU A 73 8.06 2.37 3.47
N PHE A 74 6.87 1.83 3.21
CA PHE A 74 5.82 2.55 2.52
C PHE A 74 5.40 3.80 3.31
N ILE A 75 5.15 3.64 4.61
CA ILE A 75 4.76 4.73 5.51
C ILE A 75 5.85 5.80 5.59
N GLN A 76 7.11 5.39 5.65
CA GLN A 76 8.22 6.34 5.70
C GLN A 76 8.24 7.26 4.48
N VAL A 77 7.99 6.71 3.30
CA VAL A 77 7.97 7.50 2.07
C VAL A 77 6.79 8.47 2.08
N LEU A 78 5.59 8.00 2.45
CA LEU A 78 4.41 8.86 2.55
C LEU A 78 4.66 10.00 3.51
N SER A 79 5.21 9.70 4.67
CA SER A 79 5.50 10.70 5.70
C SER A 79 6.54 11.70 5.24
N ALA A 80 7.54 11.25 4.49
CA ALA A 80 8.57 12.15 3.94
C ALA A 80 7.99 13.16 2.94
N PHE A 81 6.93 12.79 2.22
CA PHE A 81 6.21 13.72 1.35
C PHE A 81 5.30 14.68 2.13
N GLY A 82 5.04 14.40 3.40
CA GLY A 82 4.14 15.20 4.24
C GLY A 82 2.71 14.67 4.32
N VAL A 83 2.44 13.50 3.76
CA VAL A 83 1.12 12.87 3.82
C VAL A 83 0.85 12.44 5.27
N ARG A 84 -0.38 12.68 5.75
CA ARG A 84 -0.81 12.20 7.05
C ARG A 84 -1.16 10.71 6.92
N VAL A 85 -0.49 9.88 7.71
CA VAL A 85 -0.69 8.43 7.66
C VAL A 85 -1.39 7.96 8.94
N ILE A 86 -2.40 7.11 8.76
CA ILE A 86 -3.02 6.38 9.87
C ILE A 86 -2.61 4.92 9.70
N ASP A 87 -1.80 4.42 10.63
CA ASP A 87 -1.35 3.03 10.61
C ASP A 87 -2.34 2.18 11.41
N PHE A 88 -3.16 1.43 10.69
CA PHE A 88 -4.13 0.51 11.30
C PHE A 88 -3.50 -0.80 11.76
N GLU A 89 -2.22 -1.01 11.43
CA GLU A 89 -1.49 -2.22 11.74
C GLU A 89 -2.18 -3.45 11.14
N MET A 90 -2.52 -4.47 11.94
CA MET A 90 -3.24 -5.62 11.41
C MET A 90 -4.71 -5.27 11.19
N ALA A 91 -5.19 -5.47 9.98
CA ALA A 91 -6.51 -5.09 9.57
C ALA A 91 -7.08 -6.09 8.57
N THR A 92 -8.33 -5.93 8.20
CA THR A 92 -8.97 -6.72 7.15
C THR A 92 -9.21 -5.85 5.92
N THR A 93 -9.31 -6.46 4.76
CA THR A 93 -9.60 -5.74 3.52
C THR A 93 -10.92 -4.96 3.62
N PRO A 94 -12.04 -5.54 4.12
CA PRO A 94 -13.27 -4.78 4.32
C PRO A 94 -13.10 -3.57 5.24
N SER A 95 -12.34 -3.70 6.33
CA SER A 95 -12.16 -2.57 7.26
C SER A 95 -11.38 -1.44 6.60
N MET A 96 -10.44 -1.74 5.73
CA MET A 96 -9.66 -0.72 5.02
C MET A 96 -10.52 0.02 3.99
N PHE A 97 -11.40 -0.70 3.32
CA PHE A 97 -12.38 -0.06 2.45
C PHE A 97 -13.29 0.88 3.25
N MET A 98 -13.81 0.42 4.39
CA MET A 98 -14.71 1.22 5.23
C MET A 98 -14.01 2.46 5.79
N ALA A 99 -12.71 2.42 6.02
CA ALA A 99 -11.96 3.57 6.52
C ALA A 99 -12.00 4.76 5.54
N THR A 100 -12.22 4.53 4.25
CA THR A 100 -12.39 5.61 3.28
C THR A 100 -13.79 6.19 3.31
N GLN A 101 -14.78 5.45 3.85
CA GLN A 101 -16.19 5.83 3.84
C GLN A 101 -16.63 6.51 5.14
N PHE A 102 -15.98 6.21 6.26
CA PHE A 102 -16.35 6.77 7.56
C PHE A 102 -15.64 8.09 7.83
N GLU A 103 -16.40 9.10 8.23
CA GLU A 103 -15.87 10.42 8.58
C GLU A 103 -14.88 10.38 9.73
N GLU A 104 -15.00 9.40 10.64
CA GLU A 104 -14.11 9.24 11.79
C GLU A 104 -12.65 9.14 11.38
N PHE A 105 -12.37 8.42 10.30
CA PHE A 105 -11.01 8.21 9.83
C PHE A 105 -10.61 9.23 8.77
N ASN A 106 -11.59 9.71 8.00
CA ASN A 106 -11.40 10.75 6.99
C ASN A 106 -10.24 10.46 6.03
N CYS A 107 -10.06 9.21 5.66
CA CYS A 107 -9.00 8.81 4.72
C CYS A 107 -9.42 9.14 3.30
N ASP A 108 -8.52 9.78 2.56
CA ASP A 108 -8.69 10.00 1.12
C ASP A 108 -8.47 8.70 0.37
N ALA A 109 -7.56 7.86 0.87
CA ALA A 109 -7.26 6.55 0.31
C ALA A 109 -6.78 5.63 1.41
N THR A 110 -6.85 4.32 1.16
CA THR A 110 -6.24 3.32 2.03
C THR A 110 -5.49 2.30 1.19
N VAL A 111 -4.49 1.69 1.79
CA VAL A 111 -3.71 0.62 1.18
C VAL A 111 -3.70 -0.57 2.12
N MET A 112 -4.12 -1.72 1.61
CA MET A 112 -4.08 -2.97 2.36
C MET A 112 -2.97 -3.86 1.81
N PHE A 113 -2.00 -4.20 2.64
CA PHE A 113 -0.91 -5.09 2.27
C PHE A 113 -1.38 -6.53 2.48
N THR A 114 -1.68 -7.20 1.39
CA THR A 114 -2.19 -8.57 1.41
C THR A 114 -1.98 -9.22 0.04
N ALA A 115 -1.88 -10.53 0.02
CA ALA A 115 -1.91 -11.29 -1.22
C ALA A 115 -3.04 -12.34 -1.17
N SER A 116 -4.06 -12.10 -0.34
CA SER A 116 -5.25 -12.95 -0.22
C SER A 116 -4.90 -14.41 0.09
N HIS A 117 -5.16 -15.33 -0.83
CA HIS A 117 -4.95 -16.77 -0.64
C HIS A 117 -3.60 -17.27 -1.16
N LEU A 118 -2.76 -16.38 -1.68
CA LEU A 118 -1.47 -16.79 -2.23
C LEU A 118 -0.52 -17.27 -1.13
N PRO A 119 0.48 -18.10 -1.46
CA PRO A 119 1.42 -18.62 -0.47
C PRO A 119 2.11 -17.54 0.37
N PHE A 120 2.68 -17.94 1.50
CA PHE A 120 3.26 -17.02 2.50
C PHE A 120 4.32 -16.08 1.94
N TYR A 121 5.03 -16.51 0.91
CA TYR A 121 6.12 -15.71 0.32
C TYR A 121 5.62 -14.62 -0.63
N TYR A 122 4.33 -14.58 -0.94
CA TYR A 122 3.73 -13.48 -1.68
C TYR A 122 3.30 -12.37 -0.74
N ASN A 123 3.25 -11.17 -1.27
CA ASN A 123 2.52 -10.07 -0.66
C ASN A 123 1.98 -9.19 -1.79
N GLY A 124 1.30 -8.15 -1.45
CA GLY A 124 0.73 -7.26 -2.44
C GLY A 124 0.12 -6.04 -1.79
N LEU A 125 -0.35 -5.12 -2.62
CA LEU A 125 -1.00 -3.89 -2.19
C LEU A 125 -2.34 -3.78 -2.90
N LYS A 126 -3.38 -3.57 -2.14
CA LYS A 126 -4.73 -3.33 -2.64
C LYS A 126 -5.12 -1.91 -2.25
N PHE A 127 -5.50 -1.10 -3.25
CA PHE A 127 -5.74 0.32 -3.07
C PHE A 127 -7.23 0.61 -3.08
N PHE A 128 -7.67 1.46 -2.16
CA PHE A 128 -9.04 1.95 -2.09
C PHE A 128 -9.02 3.47 -2.02
N THR A 129 -9.96 4.11 -2.70
CA THR A 129 -10.13 5.56 -2.62
C THR A 129 -11.55 5.85 -2.16
N ARG A 130 -11.77 7.11 -1.72
CA ARG A 130 -13.08 7.54 -1.23
C ARG A 130 -14.16 7.49 -2.33
N GLU A 131 -13.75 7.60 -3.59
CA GLU A 131 -14.67 7.56 -4.72
C GLU A 131 -14.49 6.32 -5.57
#